data_785549fc46bd1c817046df89169f5aa9
#
_entry.id   785549fc46bd1c817046df89169f5aa9
#
_cell.length_a   1.000
_cell.length_b   1.000
_cell.length_c   1.000
_cell.angle_alpha   90.00
_cell.angle_beta   90.00
_cell.angle_gamma   90.00
#
_symmetry.space_group_name_H-M   'P 1'
#
loop_
_entity.id
_entity.type
_entity.pdbx_description
1 polymer ?
#
loop_
_entity_poly.entity_id
_entity_poly.type
_entity_poly.pdbx_seq_one_letter_code
_entity_poly.pdbx_strand_id
1 'polypeptide(L)'
;MGRIVLDTNCLIQSISPRSPYRRIWDSFFDGTNLLCVTTSILNEYEEILNLLTNEETAKYIIDAIVSNPYTIFITVYFDFNLIQKDPDDNKFVDCAITAGARYIVTEDHHYDVIKWKEFPGLDVVGLDEFLKHLLKISL
;
A
#
# COMPACT_ATOMS: atom_id res chain seq x y z
N MET A 1 -3.83 -2.10 -15.28
CA MET A 1 -4.26 -2.38 -13.88
C MET A 1 -3.17 -3.14 -13.17
N GLY A 2 -2.68 -2.61 -12.07
CA GLY A 2 -1.59 -3.22 -11.32
C GLY A 2 -1.97 -3.61 -9.90
N ARG A 3 -1.28 -4.62 -9.38
CA ARG A 3 -1.33 -4.97 -7.96
C ARG A 3 -0.37 -4.08 -7.21
N ILE A 4 -0.86 -3.41 -6.17
CA ILE A 4 -0.14 -2.37 -5.44
C ILE A 4 -0.17 -2.69 -3.95
N VAL A 5 0.96 -2.51 -3.30
CA VAL A 5 1.03 -2.49 -1.84
C VAL A 5 1.29 -1.05 -1.40
N LEU A 6 0.51 -0.57 -0.45
CA LEU A 6 0.56 0.81 0.02
C LEU A 6 1.01 0.84 1.48
N ASP A 7 2.14 1.49 1.74
CA ASP A 7 2.61 1.70 3.11
C ASP A 7 1.60 2.55 3.89
N THR A 8 1.53 2.33 5.20
CA THR A 8 0.52 2.97 6.06
C THR A 8 0.54 4.49 5.95
N ASN A 9 1.73 5.11 5.98
CA ASN A 9 1.84 6.56 5.84
C ASN A 9 1.29 7.06 4.51
N CYS A 10 1.52 6.32 3.44
CA CYS A 10 1.01 6.67 2.12
C CYS A 10 -0.51 6.55 2.05
N LEU A 11 -1.08 5.54 2.71
CA LEU A 11 -2.53 5.43 2.86
C LEU A 11 -3.09 6.68 3.55
N ILE A 12 -2.52 7.04 4.70
CA ILE A 12 -2.96 8.19 5.48
C ILE A 12 -2.94 9.47 4.64
N GLN A 13 -1.89 9.68 3.85
CA GLN A 13 -1.75 10.87 3.03
C GLN A 13 -2.69 10.92 1.82
N SER A 14 -3.30 9.80 1.45
CA SER A 14 -4.14 9.71 0.25
C SER A 14 -5.64 9.68 0.53
N ILE A 15 -6.07 9.45 1.76
CA ILE A 15 -7.49 9.26 2.07
C ILE A 15 -8.32 10.55 2.18
N SER A 16 -7.70 11.69 2.48
CA SER A 16 -8.45 12.94 2.58
C SER A 16 -8.95 13.39 1.21
N PRO A 17 -10.21 13.84 1.09
CA PRO A 17 -10.72 14.39 -0.17
C PRO A 17 -9.93 15.61 -0.68
N ARG A 18 -9.21 16.29 0.21
CA ARG A 18 -8.39 17.46 -0.14
C ARG A 18 -6.93 17.13 -0.40
N SER A 19 -6.54 15.86 -0.25
CA SER A 19 -5.16 15.46 -0.46
C SER A 19 -4.77 15.58 -1.94
N PRO A 20 -3.54 16.07 -2.24
CA PRO A 20 -3.02 16.01 -3.60
C PRO A 20 -2.86 14.57 -4.09
N TYR A 21 -2.89 13.60 -3.20
CA TYR A 21 -2.75 12.17 -3.50
C TYR A 21 -4.09 11.42 -3.49
N ARG A 22 -5.21 12.13 -3.38
CA ARG A 22 -6.54 11.51 -3.35
C ARG A 22 -6.78 10.60 -4.55
N ARG A 23 -6.23 10.91 -5.72
CA ARG A 23 -6.36 10.09 -6.93
C ARG A 23 -5.82 8.68 -6.70
N ILE A 24 -4.79 8.53 -5.85
CA ILE A 24 -4.24 7.20 -5.50
C ILE A 24 -5.31 6.38 -4.77
N TRP A 25 -5.93 6.95 -3.74
CA TRP A 25 -7.03 6.29 -3.02
C TRP A 25 -8.17 5.90 -3.97
N ASP A 26 -8.62 6.85 -4.79
CA ASP A 26 -9.72 6.62 -5.72
C ASP A 26 -9.40 5.52 -6.74
N SER A 27 -8.14 5.36 -7.14
CA SER A 27 -7.72 4.34 -8.10
C SER A 27 -8.00 2.91 -7.64
N PHE A 28 -8.04 2.70 -6.32
CA PHE A 28 -8.35 1.38 -5.75
C PHE A 28 -9.84 1.08 -5.76
N PHE A 29 -10.68 2.09 -5.94
CA PHE A 29 -12.13 1.93 -5.94
C PHE A 29 -12.75 2.01 -7.33
N ASP A 30 -12.04 2.54 -8.30
CA ASP A 30 -12.51 2.59 -9.70
C ASP A 30 -11.94 1.45 -10.56
N GLY A 31 -11.16 0.56 -9.98
CA GLY A 31 -10.59 -0.59 -10.68
C GLY A 31 -9.31 -0.30 -11.45
N THR A 32 -8.78 0.92 -11.41
CA THR A 32 -7.50 1.24 -12.06
C THR A 32 -6.36 0.45 -11.45
N ASN A 33 -6.36 0.32 -10.12
CA ASN A 33 -5.37 -0.44 -9.38
C ASN A 33 -6.04 -1.37 -8.37
N LEU A 34 -5.33 -2.44 -8.01
CA LEU A 34 -5.77 -3.43 -7.03
C LEU A 34 -4.92 -3.29 -5.78
N LEU A 35 -5.53 -2.93 -4.66
CA LEU A 35 -4.83 -2.84 -3.38
C LEU A 35 -4.68 -4.23 -2.79
N CYS A 36 -3.44 -4.64 -2.55
CA CYS A 36 -3.12 -5.92 -1.92
C CYS A 36 -2.89 -5.71 -0.44
N VAL A 37 -3.56 -6.50 0.38
CA VAL A 37 -3.49 -6.41 1.83
C VAL A 37 -3.38 -7.79 2.46
N THR A 38 -2.82 -7.82 3.67
CA THR A 38 -2.87 -8.97 4.56
C THR A 38 -3.61 -8.56 5.83
N THR A 39 -3.96 -9.52 6.67
CA THR A 39 -4.53 -9.22 7.98
C THR A 39 -3.59 -8.32 8.79
N SER A 40 -2.30 -8.59 8.75
CA SER A 40 -1.30 -7.79 9.46
C SER A 40 -1.26 -6.34 8.98
N ILE A 41 -1.34 -6.13 7.66
CA ILE A 41 -1.37 -4.78 7.07
C ILE A 41 -2.66 -4.06 7.48
N LEU A 42 -3.79 -4.73 7.39
CA LEU A 42 -5.08 -4.12 7.78
C LEU A 42 -5.10 -3.73 9.25
N ASN A 43 -4.52 -4.56 10.12
CA ASN A 43 -4.41 -4.25 11.54
C ASN A 43 -3.56 -3.00 11.78
N GLU A 44 -2.45 -2.86 11.06
CA GLU A 44 -1.62 -1.65 11.18
C GLU A 44 -2.34 -0.42 10.64
N TYR A 45 -3.02 -0.53 9.51
CA TYR A 45 -3.83 0.57 8.99
C TYR A 45 -4.84 1.05 10.04
N GLU A 46 -5.57 0.12 10.65
CA GLU A 46 -6.58 0.45 11.66
C GLU A 46 -5.94 1.10 12.89
N GLU A 47 -4.84 0.54 13.39
CA GLU A 47 -4.13 1.06 14.54
C GLU A 47 -3.70 2.51 14.34
N ILE A 48 -3.05 2.80 13.21
CA ILE A 48 -2.54 4.15 12.92
C ILE A 48 -3.69 5.12 12.64
N LEU A 49 -4.73 4.68 11.94
CA LEU A 49 -5.92 5.49 11.72
C LEU A 49 -6.60 5.86 13.04
N ASN A 50 -6.69 4.93 13.99
CA ASN A 50 -7.23 5.21 15.33
C ASN A 50 -6.41 6.26 16.07
N LEU A 51 -5.08 6.19 15.95
CA LEU A 51 -4.19 7.15 16.61
C LEU A 51 -4.27 8.55 15.99
N LEU A 52 -4.37 8.65 14.68
CA LEU A 52 -4.31 9.92 13.96
C LEU A 52 -5.67 10.58 13.72
N THR A 53 -6.74 9.80 13.77
CA THR A 53 -8.10 10.30 13.56
C THR A 53 -8.99 9.93 14.75
N ASN A 54 -9.86 8.96 14.57
CA ASN A 54 -10.71 8.41 15.62
C ASN A 54 -11.18 7.02 15.23
N GLU A 55 -11.80 6.31 16.17
CA GLU A 55 -12.25 4.94 15.97
C GLU A 55 -13.29 4.83 14.86
N GLU A 56 -14.21 5.78 14.76
CA GLU A 56 -15.25 5.79 13.74
C GLU A 56 -14.67 5.92 12.33
N THR A 57 -13.74 6.85 12.14
CA THR A 57 -13.08 7.06 10.86
C THR A 57 -12.24 5.84 10.47
N ALA A 58 -11.48 5.29 11.42
CA ALA A 58 -10.68 4.09 11.18
C ALA A 58 -11.56 2.93 10.71
N LYS A 59 -12.67 2.69 11.40
CA LYS A 59 -13.61 1.63 11.02
C LYS A 59 -14.17 1.86 9.62
N TYR A 60 -14.56 3.10 9.31
CA TYR A 60 -15.11 3.45 8.00
C TYR A 60 -14.10 3.12 6.88
N ILE A 61 -12.84 3.51 7.05
CA ILE A 61 -11.80 3.28 6.05
C ILE A 61 -11.51 1.79 5.88
N ILE A 62 -11.38 1.06 6.99
CA ILE A 62 -11.12 -0.38 6.93
C ILE A 62 -12.29 -1.11 6.28
N ASP A 63 -13.52 -0.79 6.65
CA ASP A 63 -14.71 -1.38 6.04
C ASP A 63 -14.77 -1.10 4.54
N ALA A 64 -14.41 0.10 4.11
CA ALA A 64 -14.35 0.46 2.70
C ALA A 64 -13.35 -0.42 1.94
N ILE A 65 -12.17 -0.64 2.51
CA ILE A 65 -11.14 -1.50 1.89
C ILE A 65 -11.63 -2.95 1.83
N VAL A 66 -12.14 -3.46 2.94
CA VAL A 66 -12.53 -4.88 3.05
C VAL A 66 -13.70 -5.22 2.14
N SER A 67 -14.65 -4.32 1.98
CA SER A 67 -15.81 -4.54 1.12
C SER A 67 -15.61 -4.17 -0.35
N ASN A 68 -14.47 -3.58 -0.69
CA ASN A 68 -14.15 -3.19 -2.05
C ASN A 68 -13.85 -4.42 -2.91
N PRO A 69 -14.57 -4.64 -4.04
CA PRO A 69 -14.33 -5.82 -4.89
C PRO A 69 -12.96 -5.84 -5.56
N TYR A 70 -12.26 -4.70 -5.61
CA TYR A 70 -10.91 -4.60 -6.19
C TYR A 70 -9.79 -4.81 -5.17
N THR A 71 -10.12 -5.02 -3.90
CA THR A 71 -9.12 -5.35 -2.87
C THR A 71 -8.73 -6.82 -3.00
N ILE A 72 -7.43 -7.10 -2.97
CA ILE A 72 -6.90 -8.45 -3.02
C ILE A 72 -6.35 -8.83 -1.66
N PHE A 73 -6.90 -9.87 -1.06
CA PHE A 73 -6.46 -10.41 0.22
C PHE A 73 -5.37 -11.44 -0.01
N ILE A 74 -4.21 -11.22 0.61
CA ILE A 74 -3.02 -12.04 0.44
C ILE A 74 -2.74 -12.78 1.74
N THR A 75 -2.41 -14.07 1.64
CA THR A 75 -1.89 -14.87 2.75
C THR A 75 -0.41 -15.09 2.50
N VAL A 76 0.42 -14.67 3.46
CA VAL A 76 1.87 -14.80 3.39
C VAL A 76 2.30 -16.06 4.13
N TYR A 77 3.00 -16.95 3.44
CA TYR A 77 3.51 -18.20 4.02
C TYR A 77 5.00 -18.17 4.28
N PHE A 78 5.73 -17.16 3.76
CA PHE A 78 7.17 -17.05 3.90
C PHE A 78 7.55 -15.64 4.32
N ASP A 79 8.47 -15.54 5.30
CA ASP A 79 9.05 -14.29 5.73
C ASP A 79 10.38 -14.10 4.98
N PHE A 80 10.43 -13.12 4.07
CA PHE A 80 11.62 -12.88 3.27
C PHE A 80 12.70 -12.10 4.01
N ASN A 81 12.33 -11.33 5.05
CA ASN A 81 13.25 -10.59 5.92
C ASN A 81 14.24 -9.69 5.18
N LEU A 82 13.76 -9.01 4.14
CA LEU A 82 14.61 -8.16 3.31
C LEU A 82 14.96 -6.83 3.96
N ILE A 83 14.14 -6.34 4.88
CA ILE A 83 14.37 -5.09 5.62
C ILE A 83 14.81 -5.45 7.03
N GLN A 84 16.07 -5.11 7.38
CA GLN A 84 16.64 -5.45 8.68
C GLN A 84 16.58 -4.29 9.68
N LYS A 85 16.56 -3.05 9.21
CA LYS A 85 16.53 -1.86 10.06
C LYS A 85 15.21 -1.69 10.79
N ASP A 86 14.11 -2.01 10.13
CA ASP A 86 12.78 -1.96 10.70
C ASP A 86 12.01 -3.21 10.25
N PRO A 87 12.06 -4.28 11.06
CA PRO A 87 11.39 -5.54 10.71
C PRO A 87 9.88 -5.42 10.51
N ASP A 88 9.23 -4.43 11.11
CA ASP A 88 7.79 -4.22 10.92
C ASP A 88 7.43 -3.87 9.47
N ASP A 89 8.36 -3.28 8.72
CA ASP A 89 8.15 -2.96 7.31
C ASP A 89 8.11 -4.21 6.43
N ASN A 90 8.65 -5.34 6.91
CA ASN A 90 8.69 -6.58 6.13
C ASN A 90 7.30 -7.11 5.77
N LYS A 91 6.25 -6.79 6.54
CA LYS A 91 4.89 -7.23 6.21
C LYS A 91 4.43 -6.69 4.85
N PHE A 92 4.84 -5.47 4.49
CA PHE A 92 4.51 -4.87 3.20
C PHE A 92 5.30 -5.52 2.07
N VAL A 93 6.59 -5.76 2.29
CA VAL A 93 7.45 -6.44 1.31
C VAL A 93 6.98 -7.86 1.07
N ASP A 94 6.71 -8.60 2.13
CA ASP A 94 6.25 -9.99 2.03
C ASP A 94 4.93 -10.08 1.29
N CYS A 95 4.02 -9.16 1.55
CA CYS A 95 2.75 -9.07 0.83
C CYS A 95 2.99 -8.80 -0.66
N ALA A 96 3.85 -7.83 -0.98
CA ALA A 96 4.13 -7.44 -2.35
C ALA A 96 4.76 -8.59 -3.16
N ILE A 97 5.71 -9.30 -2.56
CA ILE A 97 6.36 -10.44 -3.22
C ILE A 97 5.34 -11.56 -3.45
N THR A 98 4.58 -11.91 -2.42
CA THR A 98 3.57 -12.98 -2.50
C THR A 98 2.48 -12.65 -3.51
N ALA A 99 2.06 -11.40 -3.57
CA ALA A 99 1.02 -10.94 -4.50
C ALA A 99 1.52 -10.79 -5.95
N GLY A 100 2.83 -10.77 -6.16
CA GLY A 100 3.38 -10.38 -7.46
C GLY A 100 3.08 -8.92 -7.77
N ALA A 101 3.16 -8.04 -6.77
CA ALA A 101 2.82 -6.64 -6.93
C ALA A 101 3.77 -5.93 -7.87
N ARG A 102 3.24 -4.94 -8.61
CA ARG A 102 4.04 -4.09 -9.49
C ARG A 102 4.78 -3.03 -8.70
N TYR A 103 4.14 -2.47 -7.68
CA TYR A 103 4.71 -1.39 -6.86
C TYR A 103 4.46 -1.59 -5.38
N ILE A 104 5.47 -1.21 -4.56
CA ILE A 104 5.25 -0.78 -3.19
C ILE A 104 5.32 0.75 -3.20
N VAL A 105 4.28 1.41 -2.71
CA VAL A 105 4.24 2.88 -2.60
C VAL A 105 4.61 3.25 -1.18
N THR A 106 5.75 3.88 -1.00
CA THR A 106 6.29 4.25 0.32
C THR A 106 7.19 5.48 0.20
N GLU A 107 7.22 6.28 1.27
CA GLU A 107 8.18 7.38 1.42
C GLU A 107 9.36 6.98 2.33
N ASP A 108 9.39 5.74 2.81
CA ASP A 108 10.39 5.25 3.75
C ASP A 108 11.64 4.76 3.03
N HIS A 109 12.80 5.30 3.40
CA HIS A 109 14.08 4.91 2.82
C HIS A 109 14.55 3.50 3.19
N HIS A 110 13.95 2.87 4.21
CA HIS A 110 14.26 1.48 4.56
C HIS A 110 13.99 0.53 3.39
N TYR A 111 13.10 0.89 2.47
CA TYR A 111 12.76 0.09 1.29
C TYR A 111 13.77 0.22 0.15
N ASP A 112 14.74 1.12 0.25
CA ASP A 112 15.74 1.33 -0.80
C ASP A 112 16.57 0.07 -1.07
N VAL A 113 16.72 -0.79 -0.07
CA VAL A 113 17.41 -2.08 -0.22
C VAL A 113 16.75 -2.97 -1.28
N ILE A 114 15.43 -2.87 -1.45
CA ILE A 114 14.67 -3.65 -2.42
C ILE A 114 14.97 -3.19 -3.84
N LYS A 115 15.15 -1.89 -4.05
CA LYS A 115 15.50 -1.30 -5.36
C LYS A 115 16.79 -1.88 -5.94
N TRP A 116 17.73 -2.20 -5.07
CA TRP A 116 19.04 -2.72 -5.49
C TRP A 116 19.03 -4.23 -5.76
N LYS A 117 18.04 -4.94 -5.25
CA LYS A 117 18.00 -6.41 -5.35
C LYS A 117 17.30 -6.92 -6.60
N GLU A 118 16.62 -6.07 -7.34
CA GLU A 118 15.83 -6.43 -8.54
C GLU A 118 14.89 -7.63 -8.31
N PHE A 119 14.58 -7.93 -7.07
CA PHE A 119 13.83 -9.12 -6.68
C PHE A 119 12.43 -8.71 -6.24
N PRO A 120 11.46 -9.37 -6.76
CA PRO A 120 11.13 -10.20 -7.93
C PRO A 120 10.45 -9.38 -9.06
N GLY A 121 11.08 -8.32 -9.52
CA GLY A 121 10.51 -7.37 -10.48
C GLY A 121 9.61 -6.32 -9.84
N LEU A 122 9.75 -6.17 -8.54
CA LEU A 122 8.98 -5.23 -7.73
C LEU A 122 9.69 -3.87 -7.70
N ASP A 123 8.95 -2.80 -8.04
CA ASP A 123 9.46 -1.45 -7.96
C ASP A 123 8.95 -0.76 -6.68
N VAL A 124 9.86 -0.03 -6.03
CA VAL A 124 9.55 0.81 -4.88
C VAL A 124 9.48 2.26 -5.35
N VAL A 125 8.34 2.90 -5.13
CA VAL A 125 8.09 4.28 -5.59
C VAL A 125 7.49 5.12 -4.47
N GLY A 126 7.73 6.43 -4.52
CA GLY A 126 7.07 7.37 -3.62
C GLY A 126 5.70 7.80 -4.15
N LEU A 127 5.01 8.63 -3.36
CA LEU A 127 3.67 9.10 -3.70
C LEU A 127 3.65 9.92 -4.99
N ASP A 128 4.61 10.83 -5.16
CA ASP A 128 4.65 11.69 -6.35
C ASP A 128 4.90 10.89 -7.62
N GLU A 129 5.84 9.95 -7.56
CA GLU A 129 6.16 9.11 -8.70
C GLU A 129 4.97 8.21 -9.07
N PHE A 130 4.32 7.62 -8.07
CA PHE A 130 3.15 6.78 -8.32
C PHE A 130 1.98 7.59 -8.90
N LEU A 131 1.76 8.79 -8.38
CA LEU A 131 0.73 9.69 -8.91
C LEU A 131 0.99 10.02 -10.38
N LYS A 132 2.23 10.25 -10.77
CA LYS A 132 2.59 10.48 -12.18
C LYS A 132 2.24 9.28 -13.05
N HIS A 133 2.50 8.05 -12.57
CA HIS A 133 2.11 6.85 -13.30
C HIS A 133 0.60 6.77 -13.50
N LEU A 134 -0.18 7.10 -12.47
CA LEU A 134 -1.63 7.11 -12.55
C LEU A 134 -2.15 8.12 -13.56
N LEU A 135 -1.59 9.32 -13.57
CA LEU A 135 -2.02 10.39 -14.49
C LEU A 135 -1.73 10.03 -15.95
N LYS A 136 -0.64 9.31 -16.21
CA LYS A 136 -0.34 8.81 -17.56
C LYS A 136 -1.33 7.76 -18.04
N ILE A 137 -1.78 6.90 -17.15
CA ILE A 137 -2.78 5.87 -17.46
C ILE A 137 -4.15 6.51 -17.77
N SER A 138 -4.46 7.61 -17.07
CA SER A 138 -5.74 8.31 -17.20
C SER A 138 -5.87 9.14 -18.48
N LEU A 139 -4.76 9.38 -19.18
CA LEU A 139 -4.74 10.08 -20.45
C LEU A 139 -4.88 9.10 -21.60
#